data_a534b2f2d67bbbc991807824ba796986
#
_entry.id   a534b2f2d67bbbc991807824ba796986
#
_cell.length_a   1.000
_cell.length_b   1.000
_cell.length_c   1.000
_cell.angle_alpha   90.00
_cell.angle_beta   90.00
_cell.angle_gamma   90.00
#
_symmetry.space_group_name_H-M   'P 1'
#
loop_
_entity.id
_entity.type
_entity.pdbx_description
1 polymer ?
#
loop_
_entity_poly.entity_id
_entity_poly.type
_entity_poly.pdbx_seq_one_letter_code
_entity_poly.pdbx_strand_id
1 'polypeptide(L)'
;MLSLIERAFTSFKRVGEGLKTVFMHTFREPITGTYPDVVGDSAPLFRGRLALNVNPDTGEHLCISCRQCERVCPDKCIEIVAHKSPETNKLELIDFKIDHGLCMFCGLCTEVCPTNCIINTXXXXX
;
A
#
# COMPACT_ATOMS: atom_id res chain seq x y z
N MET A 1 -4.91 -32.12 50.04
CA MET A 1 -3.80 -31.19 50.31
C MET A 1 -2.64 -31.36 49.32
N LEU A 2 -2.18 -32.58 49.11
CA LEU A 2 -1.11 -32.86 48.11
C LEU A 2 -1.40 -32.34 46.71
N SER A 3 -2.63 -32.46 46.21
CA SER A 3 -3.02 -32.00 44.87
C SER A 3 -2.92 -30.48 44.71
N LEU A 4 -3.17 -29.71 45.76
CA LEU A 4 -3.06 -28.26 45.77
C LEU A 4 -1.58 -27.81 45.67
N ILE A 5 -0.69 -28.51 46.39
CA ILE A 5 0.75 -28.24 46.38
C ILE A 5 1.34 -28.55 44.98
N GLU A 6 0.93 -29.67 44.39
CA GLU A 6 1.36 -30.04 43.03
C GLU A 6 0.91 -29.03 41.99
N ARG A 7 -0.34 -28.55 42.09
CA ARG A 7 -0.87 -27.50 41.19
C ARG A 7 -0.10 -26.20 41.35
N ALA A 8 0.17 -25.78 42.58
CA ALA A 8 0.95 -24.58 42.88
C ALA A 8 2.37 -24.68 42.31
N PHE A 9 3.03 -25.83 42.48
CA PHE A 9 4.38 -26.08 41.97
C PHE A 9 4.42 -26.05 40.45
N THR A 10 3.42 -26.66 39.78
CA THR A 10 3.30 -26.68 38.33
C THR A 10 3.07 -25.25 37.78
N SER A 11 2.23 -24.47 38.47
CA SER A 11 1.97 -23.08 38.09
C SER A 11 3.23 -22.22 38.22
N PHE A 12 3.96 -22.39 39.31
CA PHE A 12 5.23 -21.67 39.52
C PHE A 12 6.26 -21.99 38.44
N LYS A 13 6.36 -23.29 38.08
CA LYS A 13 7.26 -23.73 36.99
C LYS A 13 6.91 -23.11 35.66
N ARG A 14 5.61 -23.05 35.29
CA ARG A 14 5.14 -22.46 34.05
C ARG A 14 5.43 -20.96 34.00
N VAL A 15 5.22 -20.26 35.10
CA VAL A 15 5.55 -18.82 35.20
C VAL A 15 7.07 -18.61 35.04
N GLY A 16 7.87 -19.45 35.68
CA GLY A 16 9.33 -19.43 35.56
C GLY A 16 9.82 -19.65 34.12
N GLU A 17 9.22 -20.59 33.41
CA GLU A 17 9.53 -20.87 32.00
C GLU A 17 9.18 -19.68 31.11
N GLY A 18 8.02 -19.04 31.34
CA GLY A 18 7.60 -17.84 30.63
C GLY A 18 8.58 -16.69 30.89
N LEU A 19 8.94 -16.47 32.14
CA LEU A 19 9.88 -15.42 32.54
C LEU A 19 11.27 -15.63 31.92
N LYS A 20 11.74 -16.89 31.91
CA LYS A 20 13.01 -17.26 31.25
C LYS A 20 12.97 -16.93 29.76
N THR A 21 11.87 -17.26 29.08
CA THR A 21 11.71 -16.98 27.65
C THR A 21 11.81 -15.47 27.34
N VAL A 22 11.08 -14.66 28.10
CA VAL A 22 11.10 -13.19 27.95
C VAL A 22 12.51 -12.64 28.23
N PHE A 23 13.15 -13.13 29.27
CA PHE A 23 14.52 -12.73 29.65
C PHE A 23 15.52 -13.05 28.53
N MET A 24 15.44 -14.22 27.93
CA MET A 24 16.30 -14.62 26.81
C MET A 24 16.10 -13.73 25.57
N HIS A 25 14.88 -13.25 25.34
CA HIS A 25 14.59 -12.32 24.24
C HIS A 25 15.26 -10.96 24.39
N THR A 26 15.59 -10.56 25.62
CA THR A 26 16.30 -9.29 25.89
C THR A 26 17.70 -9.27 25.24
N PHE A 27 18.33 -10.44 25.11
CA PHE A 27 19.69 -10.57 24.54
C PHE A 27 19.67 -10.94 23.05
N ARG A 28 18.50 -11.08 22.47
CA ARG A 28 18.33 -11.43 21.07
C ARG A 28 18.45 -10.18 20.18
N GLU A 29 19.05 -10.34 19.00
CA GLU A 29 19.11 -9.25 18.03
C GLU A 29 17.70 -8.83 17.59
N PRO A 30 17.43 -7.52 17.50
CA PRO A 30 16.11 -7.04 17.07
C PRO A 30 15.84 -7.41 15.61
N ILE A 31 14.62 -7.87 15.34
CA ILE A 31 14.15 -8.25 13.99
C ILE A 31 13.54 -7.03 13.28
N THR A 32 13.18 -6.01 14.07
CA THR A 32 12.51 -4.81 13.55
C THR A 32 13.48 -3.95 12.73
N GLY A 33 13.06 -3.56 11.54
CA GLY A 33 13.78 -2.59 10.72
C GLY A 33 13.54 -1.17 11.22
N THR A 34 14.59 -0.37 11.27
CA THR A 34 14.53 1.04 11.68
C THR A 34 14.38 1.93 10.45
N TYR A 35 13.14 2.23 10.10
CA TYR A 35 12.86 3.21 9.03
C TYR A 35 13.24 4.62 9.52
N PRO A 36 13.93 5.47 8.75
CA PRO A 36 14.28 5.31 7.32
C PRO A 36 15.66 4.69 7.02
N ASP A 37 16.43 4.33 8.04
CA ASP A 37 17.81 3.81 7.87
C ASP A 37 17.83 2.48 7.10
N VAL A 38 16.86 1.61 7.39
CA VAL A 38 16.69 0.33 6.70
C VAL A 38 15.32 0.29 6.06
N VAL A 39 15.30 0.34 4.72
CA VAL A 39 14.08 0.22 3.93
C VAL A 39 14.01 -1.22 3.41
N GLY A 40 12.98 -1.95 3.81
CA GLY A 40 12.76 -3.32 3.35
C GLY A 40 12.37 -3.38 1.87
N ASP A 41 12.77 -4.43 1.19
CA ASP A 41 12.41 -4.66 -0.21
C ASP A 41 10.89 -4.88 -0.33
N SER A 42 10.28 -4.12 -1.25
CA SER A 42 8.85 -4.27 -1.55
C SER A 42 8.62 -5.52 -2.38
N ALA A 43 7.50 -6.19 -2.14
CA ALA A 43 7.09 -7.34 -2.94
C ALA A 43 6.87 -6.90 -4.41
N PRO A 44 7.13 -7.77 -5.39
CA PRO A 44 6.99 -7.41 -6.83
C PRO A 44 5.59 -6.92 -7.22
N LEU A 45 4.55 -7.41 -6.53
CA LEU A 45 3.15 -7.02 -6.78
C LEU A 45 2.61 -6.10 -5.70
N PHE A 46 3.49 -5.32 -5.06
CA PHE A 46 3.11 -4.38 -4.02
C PHE A 46 2.21 -3.28 -4.59
N ARG A 47 1.07 -3.06 -3.94
CA ARG A 47 0.09 -2.04 -4.33
C ARG A 47 0.25 -0.82 -3.42
N GLY A 48 1.25 -0.02 -3.72
CA GLY A 48 1.48 1.24 -3.01
C GLY A 48 0.66 2.39 -3.62
N ARG A 49 1.10 3.60 -3.35
CA ARG A 49 0.39 4.81 -3.81
C ARG A 49 0.27 4.82 -5.34
N LEU A 50 -0.91 5.19 -5.82
CA LEU A 50 -1.19 5.35 -7.25
C LEU A 50 -0.48 6.59 -7.80
N ALA A 51 0.06 6.47 -9.00
CA ALA A 51 0.71 7.58 -9.71
C ALA A 51 0.34 7.54 -11.19
N LEU A 52 0.39 8.68 -11.84
CA LEU A 52 0.23 8.78 -13.28
C LEU A 52 1.60 8.67 -13.96
N ASN A 53 1.69 7.76 -14.89
CA ASN A 53 2.87 7.54 -15.70
C ASN A 53 2.95 8.61 -16.79
N VAL A 54 4.15 9.13 -17.01
CA VAL A 54 4.43 10.13 -18.03
C VAL A 54 5.44 9.60 -19.03
N ASN A 55 5.36 10.10 -20.24
CA ASN A 55 6.34 9.77 -21.29
C ASN A 55 7.68 10.41 -20.91
N PRO A 56 8.77 9.63 -20.78
CA PRO A 56 10.07 10.20 -20.37
C PRO A 56 10.67 11.18 -21.39
N ASP A 57 10.28 11.06 -22.67
CA ASP A 57 10.82 11.91 -23.73
C ASP A 57 10.12 13.26 -23.83
N THR A 58 8.79 13.29 -23.70
CA THR A 58 7.98 14.50 -23.88
C THR A 58 7.52 15.12 -22.56
N GLY A 59 7.53 14.34 -21.47
CA GLY A 59 7.00 14.78 -20.17
C GLY A 59 5.48 14.79 -20.10
N GLU A 60 4.81 14.38 -21.17
CA GLU A 60 3.34 14.35 -21.23
C GLU A 60 2.80 13.09 -20.56
N HIS A 61 1.68 13.22 -19.85
CA HIS A 61 1.01 12.09 -19.23
C HIS A 61 0.38 11.19 -20.32
N LEU A 62 0.36 9.88 -20.05
CA LEU A 62 -0.18 8.88 -20.99
C LEU A 62 -1.72 8.78 -20.93
N CYS A 63 -2.36 9.60 -20.10
CA CYS A 63 -3.80 9.56 -19.88
C CYS A 63 -4.56 10.12 -21.10
N ILE A 64 -5.49 9.31 -21.64
CA ILE A 64 -6.37 9.68 -22.74
C ILE A 64 -7.77 10.12 -22.25
N SER A 65 -7.93 10.34 -20.95
CA SER A 65 -9.17 10.81 -20.32
C SER A 65 -10.39 9.93 -20.58
N CYS A 66 -10.20 8.62 -20.73
CA CYS A 66 -11.28 7.66 -21.03
C CYS A 66 -12.22 7.37 -19.85
N ARG A 67 -11.87 7.82 -18.64
CA ARG A 67 -12.64 7.68 -17.39
C ARG A 67 -12.97 6.24 -16.97
N GLN A 68 -12.26 5.26 -17.50
CA GLN A 68 -12.49 3.86 -17.10
C GLN A 68 -12.08 3.59 -15.65
N CYS A 69 -10.96 4.18 -15.22
CA CYS A 69 -10.48 4.07 -13.84
C CYS A 69 -11.45 4.70 -12.83
N GLU A 70 -12.08 5.83 -13.21
CA GLU A 70 -13.11 6.49 -12.40
C GLU A 70 -14.36 5.60 -12.24
N ARG A 71 -14.80 4.94 -13.34
CA ARG A 71 -15.99 4.09 -13.36
C ARG A 71 -15.80 2.76 -12.60
N VAL A 72 -14.60 2.16 -12.70
CA VAL A 72 -14.32 0.85 -12.09
C VAL A 72 -14.06 0.99 -10.58
N CYS A 73 -13.75 2.19 -10.10
CA CYS A 73 -13.40 2.42 -8.70
C CYS A 73 -14.61 2.17 -7.79
N PRO A 74 -14.56 1.18 -6.88
CA PRO A 74 -15.69 0.89 -5.98
C PRO A 74 -15.93 2.02 -4.97
N ASP A 75 -14.85 2.69 -4.53
CA ASP A 75 -14.91 3.77 -3.54
C ASP A 75 -15.09 5.16 -4.17
N LYS A 76 -15.11 5.23 -5.51
CA LYS A 76 -15.27 6.49 -6.27
C LYS A 76 -14.28 7.57 -5.81
N CYS A 77 -13.04 7.15 -5.54
CA CYS A 77 -11.97 8.02 -5.05
C CYS A 77 -11.19 8.73 -6.17
N ILE A 78 -11.56 8.47 -7.45
CA ILE A 78 -10.89 9.07 -8.63
C ILE A 78 -11.85 10.03 -9.30
N GLU A 79 -11.39 11.26 -9.53
CA GLU A 79 -12.13 12.30 -10.26
C GLU A 79 -11.28 12.76 -11.45
N ILE A 80 -11.88 12.74 -12.64
CA ILE A 80 -11.20 13.12 -13.88
C ILE A 80 -11.93 14.30 -14.52
N VAL A 81 -11.23 15.43 -14.66
CA VAL A 81 -11.72 16.60 -15.38
C VAL A 81 -11.01 16.66 -16.73
N ALA A 82 -11.80 16.53 -17.80
CA ALA A 82 -11.29 16.53 -19.16
C ALA A 82 -12.04 17.57 -20.02
N HIS A 83 -11.33 18.21 -20.90
CA HIS A 83 -11.88 19.16 -21.86
C HIS A 83 -11.71 18.59 -23.28
N LYS A 84 -12.68 18.87 -24.13
CA LYS A 84 -12.60 18.50 -25.54
C LYS A 84 -11.93 19.64 -26.29
N SER A 85 -10.76 19.40 -26.83
CA SER A 85 -10.00 20.36 -27.60
C SER A 85 -10.75 20.68 -28.90
N PRO A 86 -11.02 21.95 -29.22
CA PRO A 86 -11.74 22.32 -30.46
C PRO A 86 -10.94 22.06 -31.73
N GLU A 87 -9.61 22.04 -31.63
CA GLU A 87 -8.70 21.84 -32.78
C GLU A 87 -8.54 20.38 -33.16
N THR A 88 -8.29 19.51 -32.18
CA THR A 88 -7.99 18.10 -32.42
C THR A 88 -9.16 17.16 -32.16
N ASN A 89 -10.25 17.66 -31.56
CA ASN A 89 -11.46 16.92 -31.21
C ASN A 89 -11.16 15.76 -30.20
N LYS A 90 -9.98 15.79 -29.57
CA LYS A 90 -9.53 14.82 -28.57
C LYS A 90 -9.86 15.31 -27.15
N LEU A 91 -10.04 14.36 -26.24
CA LEU A 91 -10.21 14.65 -24.82
C LEU A 91 -8.83 14.89 -24.21
N GLU A 92 -8.61 16.11 -23.75
CA GLU A 92 -7.38 16.50 -23.04
C GLU A 92 -7.64 16.51 -21.55
N LEU A 93 -6.72 15.95 -20.79
CA LEU A 93 -6.78 15.90 -19.33
C LEU A 93 -6.46 17.30 -18.76
N ILE A 94 -7.40 17.86 -18.02
CA ILE A 94 -7.18 19.13 -17.28
C ILE A 94 -6.70 18.81 -15.87
N ASP A 95 -7.40 17.89 -15.20
CA ASP A 95 -7.12 17.58 -13.81
C ASP A 95 -7.42 16.10 -13.53
N PHE A 96 -6.60 15.50 -12.67
CA PHE A 96 -6.73 14.12 -12.23
C PHE A 96 -6.52 14.06 -10.72
N LYS A 97 -7.57 13.78 -9.99
CA LYS A 97 -7.54 13.73 -8.53
C LYS A 97 -7.78 12.33 -8.03
N ILE A 98 -6.99 11.92 -7.06
CA ILE A 98 -7.18 10.65 -6.33
C ILE A 98 -7.25 10.99 -4.84
N ASP A 99 -8.37 10.65 -4.21
CA ASP A 99 -8.49 10.75 -2.76
C ASP A 99 -7.90 9.47 -2.15
N HIS A 100 -6.65 9.56 -1.70
CA HIS A 100 -5.94 8.44 -1.08
C HIS A 100 -6.51 8.08 0.31
N GLY A 101 -7.30 8.97 0.91
CA GLY A 101 -7.99 8.69 2.17
C GLY A 101 -9.15 7.71 2.03
N LEU A 102 -9.75 7.67 0.82
CA LEU A 102 -10.83 6.73 0.49
C LEU A 102 -10.32 5.49 -0.24
N CYS A 103 -9.14 5.58 -0.86
CA CYS A 103 -8.60 4.52 -1.73
C CYS A 103 -8.23 3.27 -0.93
N MET A 104 -8.80 2.12 -1.28
CA MET A 104 -8.47 0.81 -0.67
C MET A 104 -7.29 0.09 -1.36
N PHE A 105 -6.63 0.73 -2.32
CA PHE A 105 -5.46 0.20 -3.05
C PHE A 105 -5.73 -1.17 -3.72
N CYS A 106 -6.94 -1.39 -4.23
CA CYS A 106 -7.34 -2.67 -4.85
C CYS A 106 -6.69 -2.93 -6.21
N GLY A 107 -6.22 -1.87 -6.91
CA GLY A 107 -5.52 -1.99 -8.18
C GLY A 107 -6.41 -2.14 -9.42
N LEU A 108 -7.73 -2.16 -9.29
CA LEU A 108 -8.65 -2.30 -10.43
C LEU A 108 -8.48 -1.20 -11.49
N CYS A 109 -8.16 0.01 -11.04
CA CYS A 109 -7.94 1.16 -11.93
C CYS A 109 -6.71 0.96 -12.83
N THR A 110 -5.68 0.28 -12.34
CA THR A 110 -4.47 -0.02 -13.12
C THR A 110 -4.73 -1.11 -14.16
N GLU A 111 -5.59 -2.07 -13.82
CA GLU A 111 -5.92 -3.20 -14.72
C GLU A 111 -6.77 -2.76 -15.92
N VAL A 112 -7.68 -1.80 -15.74
CA VAL A 112 -8.57 -1.35 -16.81
C VAL A 112 -7.96 -0.25 -17.70
N CYS A 113 -6.81 0.30 -17.31
CA CYS A 113 -6.19 1.40 -18.04
C CYS A 113 -5.58 0.91 -19.36
N PRO A 114 -6.11 1.32 -20.52
CA PRO A 114 -5.61 0.85 -21.82
C PRO A 114 -4.21 1.36 -22.18
N THR A 115 -3.79 2.47 -21.58
CA THR A 115 -2.49 3.11 -21.84
C THR A 115 -1.48 2.85 -20.73
N ASN A 116 -1.82 2.07 -19.70
CA ASN A 116 -1.00 1.86 -18.50
C ASN A 116 -0.55 3.21 -17.88
N CYS A 117 -1.40 4.22 -17.97
CA CYS A 117 -1.11 5.54 -17.43
C CYS A 117 -1.12 5.53 -15.89
N ILE A 118 -2.13 4.90 -15.30
CA ILE A 118 -2.23 4.79 -13.84
C ILE A 118 -1.51 3.53 -13.37
N ILE A 119 -0.56 3.68 -12.45
CA ILE A 119 0.29 2.58 -11.95
C ILE A 119 0.36 2.60 -10.42
N ASN A 120 0.59 1.43 -9.83
CA ASN A 120 0.93 1.28 -8.40
C ASN A 120 2.44 1.51 -8.25
N THR A 121 2.80 2.32 -7.29
CA THR A 121 4.22 2.58 -7.01
C THR A 121 4.71 1.79 -5.78
N UNK A 122 5.79 1.72 -5.63
CA UNK A 122 6.43 1.10 -4.52
C UNK A 122 6.55 2.00 -3.36
N UNK A 123 6.28 3.22 -3.54
CA UNK A 123 6.26 4.19 -2.53
C UNK A 123 4.98 4.08 -1.76
N UNK A 124 5.23 3.60 -0.74
CA UNK A 124 4.06 3.47 0.09
C UNK A 124 3.80 4.60 0.93
N UNK A 125 4.73 5.07 1.36
CA UNK A 125 4.62 6.16 2.27
C UNK A 125 5.62 7.17 1.86
N UNK A 126 5.65 7.79 1.84
CA UNK A 126 6.57 8.77 1.59
C UNK A 126 6.43 10.01 1.93
#